data_2dd90d1f44bf9c4717afb7ae2c419285
#
_entry.id   2dd90d1f44bf9c4717afb7ae2c419285
#
_cell.length_a   1.000
_cell.length_b   1.000
_cell.length_c   1.000
_cell.angle_alpha   90.00
_cell.angle_beta   90.00
_cell.angle_gamma   90.00
#
_symmetry.space_group_name_H-M   'P 1'
#
loop_
_entity.id
_entity.type
_entity.pdbx_description
1 polymer ?
#
loop_
_entity_poly.entity_id
_entity_poly.type
_entity_poly.pdbx_seq_one_letter_code
_entity_poly.pdbx_strand_id
1 'polypeptide(L)'
;MDRNQHTGRKPRILILGSTGRTGKAVIAALGQTPESSQPVYASRNREQVEAWRREGKDAVYLDLDDARTFPAALQGVDRLFLATGYTIQMVHQSKTIVDAAAAAGVKFIVHLGIFGNGRMTDPHFAWHEMVERYIEGSGVLWSHVHPHFFMDNLLTTTPVVHGAFHWFMGDKRVGWIASDDLAAVSARILAEGPEKHASKQYWLSTEVLNGVEAAAEIAQALQQKVECAVMTPDHLVALLASGAVQPPPNIEAHYAASMVEWARQTYDGRMDFAAVATTTVEDLLGRQPLTLRAWVARHSTAVLEAGAQAAGGTRASTTR
;
A
#
# COMPACT_ATOMS: atom_id res chain seq x y z
N MET A 1 -28.51 -14.99 25.03
CA MET A 1 -27.37 -14.93 26.00
C MET A 1 -26.36 -15.95 25.52
N ASP A 2 -25.49 -15.59 24.61
CA ASP A 2 -24.40 -16.48 24.18
C ASP A 2 -23.08 -15.84 24.67
N ARG A 3 -22.53 -16.46 25.71
CA ARG A 3 -21.26 -16.05 26.29
C ARG A 3 -20.17 -16.38 25.25
N ASN A 4 -19.57 -15.35 24.68
CA ASN A 4 -18.37 -15.42 23.85
C ASN A 4 -17.31 -16.22 24.65
N GLN A 5 -17.18 -17.52 24.36
CA GLN A 5 -16.05 -18.31 24.81
C GLN A 5 -14.84 -17.77 24.03
N HIS A 6 -14.07 -16.89 24.66
CA HIS A 6 -12.71 -16.64 24.26
C HIS A 6 -11.96 -17.97 24.35
N THR A 7 -11.94 -18.71 23.25
CA THR A 7 -10.98 -19.81 23.10
C THR A 7 -9.62 -19.16 23.16
N GLY A 8 -8.75 -19.57 24.09
CA GLY A 8 -7.41 -19.01 24.30
C GLY A 8 -6.44 -19.21 23.12
N ARG A 9 -7.00 -19.38 21.90
CA ARG A 9 -6.28 -19.51 20.65
C ARG A 9 -6.04 -18.12 20.05
N LYS A 10 -4.79 -17.87 19.61
CA LYS A 10 -4.44 -16.68 18.83
C LYS A 10 -5.23 -16.62 17.53
N PRO A 11 -5.75 -15.46 17.12
CA PRO A 11 -6.44 -15.31 15.84
C PRO A 11 -5.47 -15.59 14.68
N ARG A 12 -5.91 -16.41 13.72
CA ARG A 12 -5.23 -16.64 12.44
C ARG A 12 -5.57 -15.51 11.49
N ILE A 13 -4.53 -14.82 11.03
CA ILE A 13 -4.64 -13.61 10.19
C ILE A 13 -4.06 -13.90 8.81
N LEU A 14 -4.91 -14.06 7.81
CA LEU A 14 -4.47 -14.24 6.43
C LEU A 14 -4.02 -12.90 5.85
N ILE A 15 -2.79 -12.86 5.31
CA ILE A 15 -2.21 -11.67 4.72
C ILE A 15 -2.13 -11.87 3.20
N LEU A 16 -2.96 -11.13 2.45
CA LEU A 16 -2.81 -11.05 1.00
C LEU A 16 -1.59 -10.20 0.64
N GLY A 17 -0.97 -10.51 -0.48
CA GLY A 17 0.25 -9.82 -0.90
C GLY A 17 1.48 -10.11 -0.01
N SER A 18 1.56 -11.26 0.65
CA SER A 18 2.67 -11.65 1.55
C SER A 18 4.06 -11.63 0.90
N THR A 19 4.14 -11.68 -0.42
CA THR A 19 5.40 -11.55 -1.20
C THR A 19 5.72 -10.11 -1.56
N GLY A 20 4.73 -9.21 -1.49
CA GLY A 20 4.85 -7.79 -1.78
C GLY A 20 5.42 -7.00 -0.60
N ARG A 21 5.76 -5.73 -0.85
CA ARG A 21 6.34 -4.83 0.15
C ARG A 21 5.43 -4.68 1.37
N THR A 22 4.20 -4.23 1.17
CA THR A 22 3.24 -3.96 2.25
C THR A 22 2.91 -5.23 3.05
N GLY A 23 2.61 -6.34 2.38
CA GLY A 23 2.29 -7.59 3.07
C GLY A 23 3.45 -8.12 3.91
N LYS A 24 4.69 -8.05 3.39
CA LYS A 24 5.89 -8.39 4.17
C LYS A 24 6.05 -7.51 5.41
N ALA A 25 5.84 -6.20 5.26
CA ALA A 25 5.94 -5.26 6.37
C ALA A 25 4.86 -5.51 7.44
N VAL A 26 3.61 -5.79 7.03
CA VAL A 26 2.52 -6.16 7.96
C VAL A 26 2.85 -7.44 8.71
N ILE A 27 3.36 -8.46 8.04
CA ILE A 27 3.79 -9.72 8.67
C ILE A 27 4.91 -9.47 9.69
N ALA A 28 5.92 -8.67 9.30
CA ALA A 28 7.02 -8.32 10.20
C ALA A 28 6.54 -7.56 11.44
N ALA A 29 5.59 -6.63 11.28
CA ALA A 29 4.99 -5.89 12.37
C ALA A 29 4.16 -6.79 13.30
N LEU A 30 3.37 -7.73 12.76
CA LEU A 30 2.66 -8.75 13.56
C LEU A 30 3.63 -9.65 14.33
N GLY A 31 4.79 -9.94 13.75
CA GLY A 31 5.84 -10.74 14.38
C GLY A 31 6.50 -10.08 15.59
N GLN A 32 6.34 -8.77 15.79
CA GLN A 32 6.84 -8.07 16.99
C GLN A 32 6.01 -8.36 18.25
N THR A 33 4.77 -8.85 18.08
CA THR A 33 3.88 -9.27 19.18
C THR A 33 3.33 -10.67 18.91
N PRO A 34 4.19 -11.71 18.85
CA PRO A 34 3.81 -13.05 18.38
C PRO A 34 2.79 -13.74 19.29
N GLU A 35 2.63 -13.26 20.53
CA GLU A 35 1.62 -13.75 21.48
C GLU A 35 0.20 -13.31 21.12
N SER A 36 0.02 -12.24 20.35
CA SER A 36 -1.28 -11.64 20.05
C SER A 36 -1.96 -12.18 18.80
N SER A 37 -1.21 -12.82 17.89
CA SER A 37 -1.76 -13.28 16.60
C SER A 37 -0.89 -14.33 15.91
N GLN A 38 -1.46 -15.02 14.92
CA GLN A 38 -0.79 -15.98 14.06
C GLN A 38 -0.94 -15.54 12.59
N PRO A 39 0.09 -14.97 11.96
CA PRO A 39 0.04 -14.60 10.56
C PRO A 39 0.03 -15.85 9.67
N VAL A 40 -0.82 -15.84 8.64
CA VAL A 40 -0.90 -16.85 7.59
C VAL A 40 -0.43 -16.22 6.29
N TYR A 41 0.61 -16.78 5.70
CA TYR A 41 1.27 -16.28 4.51
C TYR A 41 0.54 -16.79 3.25
N ALA A 42 0.07 -15.89 2.39
CA ALA A 42 -0.58 -16.28 1.14
C ALA A 42 0.31 -16.01 -0.09
N SER A 43 0.38 -16.98 -1.00
CA SER A 43 1.04 -16.81 -2.29
C SER A 43 0.42 -17.67 -3.38
N ARG A 44 0.38 -17.13 -4.62
CA ARG A 44 0.06 -17.89 -5.83
C ARG A 44 1.26 -18.68 -6.39
N ASN A 45 2.43 -18.57 -5.77
CA ASN A 45 3.60 -19.39 -6.11
C ASN A 45 3.68 -20.56 -5.13
N ARG A 46 3.49 -21.79 -5.64
CA ARG A 46 3.51 -23.02 -4.83
C ARG A 46 4.87 -23.28 -4.20
N GLU A 47 5.95 -23.02 -4.93
CA GLU A 47 7.32 -23.20 -4.42
C GLU A 47 7.60 -22.28 -3.23
N GLN A 48 7.11 -21.02 -3.30
CA GLN A 48 7.21 -20.07 -2.21
C GLN A 48 6.42 -20.54 -0.99
N VAL A 49 5.21 -21.08 -1.18
CA VAL A 49 4.40 -21.63 -0.08
C VAL A 49 5.13 -22.81 0.58
N GLU A 50 5.67 -23.73 -0.20
CA GLU A 50 6.42 -24.87 0.34
C GLU A 50 7.73 -24.44 1.04
N ALA A 51 8.41 -23.40 0.52
CA ALA A 51 9.58 -22.83 1.20
C ALA A 51 9.19 -22.28 2.58
N TRP A 52 8.12 -21.50 2.68
CA TRP A 52 7.62 -20.99 3.96
C TRP A 52 7.21 -22.08 4.94
N ARG A 53 6.55 -23.14 4.44
CA ARG A 53 6.18 -24.31 5.28
C ARG A 53 7.42 -25.03 5.83
N ARG A 54 8.47 -25.19 5.02
CA ARG A 54 9.74 -25.76 5.48
C ARG A 54 10.43 -24.90 6.54
N GLU A 55 10.20 -23.59 6.52
CA GLU A 55 10.64 -22.63 7.53
C GLU A 55 9.73 -22.63 8.79
N GLY A 56 8.72 -23.51 8.86
CA GLY A 56 7.76 -23.58 9.96
C GLY A 56 6.71 -22.49 10.00
N LYS A 57 6.53 -21.74 8.89
CA LYS A 57 5.50 -20.70 8.77
C LYS A 57 4.15 -21.31 8.40
N ASP A 58 3.06 -20.74 8.91
CA ASP A 58 1.71 -21.06 8.45
C ASP A 58 1.50 -20.40 7.08
N ALA A 59 1.45 -21.21 6.03
CA ALA A 59 1.42 -20.72 4.65
C ALA A 59 0.40 -21.47 3.79
N VAL A 60 -0.31 -20.73 2.94
CA VAL A 60 -1.37 -21.25 2.08
C VAL A 60 -1.17 -20.84 0.63
N TYR A 61 -1.52 -21.74 -0.28
CA TYR A 61 -1.65 -21.39 -1.69
C TYR A 61 -2.96 -20.65 -1.91
N LEU A 62 -2.88 -19.45 -2.45
CA LEU A 62 -4.03 -18.63 -2.78
C LEU A 62 -3.73 -17.84 -4.05
N ASP A 63 -4.58 -17.98 -5.05
CA ASP A 63 -4.55 -17.23 -6.29
C ASP A 63 -5.86 -16.44 -6.43
N LEU A 64 -5.79 -15.10 -6.43
CA LEU A 64 -6.97 -14.25 -6.54
C LEU A 64 -7.69 -14.37 -7.89
N ASP A 65 -7.02 -14.92 -8.91
CA ASP A 65 -7.60 -15.20 -10.23
C ASP A 65 -8.24 -16.60 -10.31
N ASP A 66 -8.10 -17.42 -9.26
CA ASP A 66 -8.71 -18.75 -9.18
C ASP A 66 -9.47 -18.96 -7.85
N ALA A 67 -10.77 -18.67 -7.85
CA ALA A 67 -11.62 -18.77 -6.68
C ALA A 67 -11.70 -20.20 -6.09
N ARG A 68 -11.32 -21.25 -6.84
CA ARG A 68 -11.25 -22.63 -6.33
C ARG A 68 -10.22 -22.81 -5.23
N THR A 69 -9.24 -21.88 -5.12
CA THR A 69 -8.20 -21.90 -4.10
C THR A 69 -8.65 -21.33 -2.76
N PHE A 70 -9.74 -20.55 -2.74
CA PHE A 70 -10.16 -19.78 -1.57
C PHE A 70 -10.64 -20.63 -0.39
N PRO A 71 -11.48 -21.67 -0.58
CA PRO A 71 -11.98 -22.45 0.56
C PRO A 71 -10.87 -23.05 1.43
N ALA A 72 -9.84 -23.63 0.80
CA ALA A 72 -8.71 -24.21 1.51
C ALA A 72 -7.85 -23.12 2.19
N ALA A 73 -7.64 -21.99 1.54
CA ALA A 73 -6.82 -20.89 2.06
C ALA A 73 -7.52 -20.17 3.24
N LEU A 74 -8.82 -20.07 3.23
CA LEU A 74 -9.61 -19.39 4.26
C LEU A 74 -10.01 -20.30 5.43
N GLN A 75 -9.70 -21.59 5.37
CA GLN A 75 -10.07 -22.53 6.44
C GLN A 75 -9.46 -22.12 7.78
N GLY A 76 -10.31 -21.83 8.77
CA GLY A 76 -9.93 -21.45 10.12
C GLY A 76 -9.25 -20.07 10.22
N VAL A 77 -9.36 -19.23 9.19
CA VAL A 77 -8.93 -17.83 9.22
C VAL A 77 -9.96 -17.01 10.01
N ASP A 78 -9.46 -16.24 10.98
CA ASP A 78 -10.30 -15.35 11.79
C ASP A 78 -10.35 -13.94 11.21
N ARG A 79 -9.23 -13.46 10.64
CA ARG A 79 -9.08 -12.08 10.14
C ARG A 79 -8.32 -12.08 8.81
N LEU A 80 -8.65 -11.13 7.95
CA LEU A 80 -8.05 -10.98 6.62
C LEU A 80 -7.46 -9.58 6.46
N PHE A 81 -6.18 -9.50 6.06
CA PHE A 81 -5.62 -8.29 5.47
C PHE A 81 -5.82 -8.34 3.95
N LEU A 82 -6.70 -7.49 3.44
CA LEU A 82 -7.06 -7.42 2.03
C LEU A 82 -6.24 -6.33 1.33
N ALA A 83 -5.28 -6.74 0.53
CA ALA A 83 -4.53 -5.91 -0.40
C ALA A 83 -4.50 -6.59 -1.76
N THR A 84 -4.74 -5.83 -2.81
CA THR A 84 -4.75 -6.29 -4.21
C THR A 84 -3.59 -5.72 -5.01
N GLY A 85 -3.41 -6.20 -6.24
CA GLY A 85 -2.40 -5.68 -7.16
C GLY A 85 -2.83 -4.40 -7.88
N TYR A 86 -1.92 -3.84 -8.67
CA TYR A 86 -2.13 -2.61 -9.44
C TYR A 86 -2.76 -2.92 -10.80
N THR A 87 -3.94 -3.52 -10.79
CA THR A 87 -4.69 -3.91 -12.01
C THR A 87 -6.18 -3.63 -11.83
N ILE A 88 -6.92 -3.48 -12.94
CA ILE A 88 -8.39 -3.36 -12.92
C ILE A 88 -9.06 -4.60 -12.30
N GLN A 89 -8.39 -5.75 -12.35
CA GLN A 89 -8.89 -7.00 -11.74
C GLN A 89 -9.08 -6.89 -10.24
N MET A 90 -8.48 -5.88 -9.58
CA MET A 90 -8.64 -5.66 -8.15
C MET A 90 -10.10 -5.63 -7.69
N VAL A 91 -11.02 -5.09 -8.52
CA VAL A 91 -12.46 -5.02 -8.18
C VAL A 91 -13.07 -6.41 -8.13
N HIS A 92 -12.83 -7.22 -9.18
CA HIS A 92 -13.30 -8.61 -9.23
C HIS A 92 -12.66 -9.48 -8.14
N GLN A 93 -11.33 -9.39 -7.99
CA GLN A 93 -10.57 -10.12 -6.99
C GLN A 93 -11.05 -9.80 -5.57
N SER A 94 -11.26 -8.52 -5.25
CA SER A 94 -11.77 -8.10 -3.94
C SER A 94 -13.18 -8.63 -3.70
N LYS A 95 -14.07 -8.49 -4.69
CA LYS A 95 -15.44 -8.99 -4.59
C LYS A 95 -15.46 -10.49 -4.27
N THR A 96 -14.73 -11.29 -5.03
CA THR A 96 -14.77 -12.76 -4.91
C THR A 96 -14.13 -13.28 -3.63
N ILE A 97 -13.03 -12.67 -3.18
CA ILE A 97 -12.38 -13.06 -1.91
C ILE A 97 -13.19 -12.61 -0.70
N VAL A 98 -13.91 -11.47 -0.76
CA VAL A 98 -14.81 -11.01 0.31
C VAL A 98 -15.99 -11.95 0.47
N ASP A 99 -16.62 -12.39 -0.62
CA ASP A 99 -17.70 -13.39 -0.58
C ASP A 99 -17.23 -14.70 0.05
N ALA A 100 -16.07 -15.18 -0.38
CA ALA A 100 -15.49 -16.40 0.15
C ALA A 100 -15.11 -16.27 1.64
N ALA A 101 -14.61 -15.11 2.05
CA ALA A 101 -14.29 -14.81 3.44
C ALA A 101 -15.56 -14.82 4.32
N ALA A 102 -16.64 -14.19 3.84
CA ALA A 102 -17.93 -14.23 4.52
C ALA A 102 -18.47 -15.68 4.65
N ALA A 103 -18.43 -16.45 3.56
CA ALA A 103 -18.85 -17.84 3.55
C ALA A 103 -18.00 -18.75 4.46
N ALA A 104 -16.70 -18.47 4.58
CA ALA A 104 -15.78 -19.20 5.46
C ALA A 104 -15.87 -18.78 6.93
N GLY A 105 -16.65 -17.76 7.27
CA GLY A 105 -16.82 -17.26 8.63
C GLY A 105 -15.68 -16.40 9.13
N VAL A 106 -14.91 -15.76 8.23
CA VAL A 106 -13.95 -14.70 8.59
C VAL A 106 -14.69 -13.58 9.31
N LYS A 107 -14.16 -13.15 10.44
CA LYS A 107 -14.86 -12.21 11.33
C LYS A 107 -14.51 -10.76 11.06
N PHE A 108 -13.34 -10.49 10.47
CA PHE A 108 -12.84 -9.14 10.33
C PHE A 108 -11.93 -8.99 9.11
N ILE A 109 -12.18 -7.96 8.31
CA ILE A 109 -11.36 -7.57 7.17
C ILE A 109 -10.71 -6.21 7.45
N VAL A 110 -9.40 -6.14 7.34
CA VAL A 110 -8.65 -4.87 7.27
C VAL A 110 -8.26 -4.66 5.81
N HIS A 111 -8.86 -3.68 5.18
CA HIS A 111 -8.67 -3.38 3.76
C HIS A 111 -7.66 -2.26 3.58
N LEU A 112 -6.68 -2.49 2.71
CA LEU A 112 -5.78 -1.45 2.22
C LEU A 112 -6.49 -0.67 1.12
N GLY A 113 -7.07 0.45 1.49
CA GLY A 113 -7.73 1.41 0.61
C GLY A 113 -6.77 2.49 0.12
N ILE A 114 -7.33 3.68 -0.13
CA ILE A 114 -6.60 4.85 -0.63
C ILE A 114 -7.14 6.12 0.01
N PHE A 115 -6.31 7.17 0.11
CA PHE A 115 -6.70 8.47 0.69
C PHE A 115 -7.60 9.24 -0.28
N GLY A 116 -8.90 9.03 -0.19
CA GLY A 116 -9.92 9.67 -1.01
C GLY A 116 -11.05 10.26 -0.16
N ASN A 117 -12.03 10.91 -0.75
CA ASN A 117 -13.17 11.54 -0.05
C ASN A 117 -14.52 10.90 -0.39
N GLY A 118 -14.54 9.73 -1.02
CA GLY A 118 -15.76 9.03 -1.44
C GLY A 118 -16.51 9.69 -2.61
N ARG A 119 -15.87 10.61 -3.35
CA ARG A 119 -16.40 11.28 -4.54
C ARG A 119 -15.36 11.42 -5.64
N MET A 120 -14.42 10.48 -5.67
CA MET A 120 -13.31 10.52 -6.60
C MET A 120 -13.75 10.13 -8.01
N THR A 121 -13.23 10.84 -9.00
CA THR A 121 -13.48 10.55 -10.42
C THR A 121 -12.28 9.89 -11.11
N ASP A 122 -11.16 9.80 -10.42
CA ASP A 122 -10.03 8.99 -10.87
C ASP A 122 -10.43 7.50 -10.84
N PRO A 123 -10.20 6.73 -11.90
CA PRO A 123 -10.65 5.33 -11.96
C PRO A 123 -10.11 4.47 -10.81
N HIS A 124 -8.84 4.59 -10.46
CA HIS A 124 -8.23 3.78 -9.40
C HIS A 124 -8.84 4.09 -8.03
N PHE A 125 -9.07 5.37 -7.73
CA PHE A 125 -9.74 5.79 -6.48
C PHE A 125 -11.19 5.31 -6.45
N ALA A 126 -11.91 5.43 -7.58
CA ALA A 126 -13.27 4.92 -7.70
C ALA A 126 -13.35 3.40 -7.50
N TRP A 127 -12.37 2.63 -8.00
CA TRP A 127 -12.31 1.18 -7.76
C TRP A 127 -12.16 0.86 -6.27
N HIS A 128 -11.30 1.58 -5.54
CA HIS A 128 -11.17 1.41 -4.10
C HIS A 128 -12.47 1.75 -3.38
N GLU A 129 -13.14 2.85 -3.75
CA GLU A 129 -14.43 3.21 -3.18
C GLU A 129 -15.48 2.11 -3.40
N MET A 130 -15.56 1.53 -4.59
CA MET A 130 -16.47 0.40 -4.88
C MET A 130 -16.14 -0.81 -4.01
N VAL A 131 -14.86 -1.14 -3.84
CA VAL A 131 -14.41 -2.25 -2.99
C VAL A 131 -14.79 -2.01 -1.53
N GLU A 132 -14.60 -0.80 -1.02
CA GLU A 132 -14.99 -0.42 0.34
C GLU A 132 -16.49 -0.61 0.57
N ARG A 133 -17.33 -0.08 -0.32
CA ARG A 133 -18.80 -0.24 -0.25
C ARG A 133 -19.21 -1.71 -0.31
N TYR A 134 -18.49 -2.51 -1.10
CA TYR A 134 -18.75 -3.95 -1.16
C TYR A 134 -18.40 -4.65 0.15
N ILE A 135 -17.25 -4.33 0.76
CA ILE A 135 -16.85 -4.87 2.06
C ILE A 135 -17.85 -4.46 3.14
N GLU A 136 -18.24 -3.18 3.19
CA GLU A 136 -19.23 -2.65 4.14
C GLU A 136 -20.57 -3.39 4.06
N GLY A 137 -21.01 -3.73 2.85
CA GLY A 137 -22.26 -4.47 2.59
C GLY A 137 -22.15 -5.99 2.76
N SER A 138 -20.97 -6.57 2.97
CA SER A 138 -20.75 -8.03 2.99
C SER A 138 -21.24 -8.73 4.26
N GLY A 139 -21.49 -7.97 5.33
CA GLY A 139 -21.80 -8.52 6.66
C GLY A 139 -20.57 -8.92 7.48
N VAL A 140 -19.37 -8.90 6.92
CA VAL A 140 -18.12 -9.10 7.67
C VAL A 140 -17.73 -7.79 8.35
N LEU A 141 -17.28 -7.82 9.61
CA LEU A 141 -16.76 -6.62 10.26
C LEU A 141 -15.50 -6.13 9.56
N TRP A 142 -15.31 -4.82 9.49
CA TRP A 142 -14.26 -4.24 8.65
C TRP A 142 -13.58 -3.02 9.27
N SER A 143 -12.37 -2.74 8.79
CA SER A 143 -11.71 -1.44 8.86
C SER A 143 -11.05 -1.12 7.53
N HIS A 144 -11.05 0.15 7.15
CA HIS A 144 -10.31 0.65 5.99
C HIS A 144 -9.11 1.46 6.45
N VAL A 145 -7.96 1.23 5.80
CA VAL A 145 -6.72 1.97 6.03
C VAL A 145 -6.39 2.72 4.75
N HIS A 146 -6.37 4.04 4.82
CA HIS A 146 -6.26 4.95 3.68
C HIS A 146 -4.89 5.65 3.66
N PRO A 147 -3.85 5.05 3.08
CA PRO A 147 -2.57 5.72 2.91
C PRO A 147 -2.65 6.79 1.82
N HIS A 148 -1.85 7.85 1.99
CA HIS A 148 -1.61 8.83 0.97
C HIS A 148 -0.37 8.45 0.13
N PHE A 149 0.44 9.40 -0.34
CA PHE A 149 1.60 9.17 -1.20
C PHE A 149 2.72 8.46 -0.42
N PHE A 150 3.11 7.28 -0.89
CA PHE A 150 4.14 6.49 -0.22
C PHE A 150 5.54 7.07 -0.40
N MET A 151 6.30 7.18 0.69
CA MET A 151 7.75 7.48 0.66
C MET A 151 8.51 6.44 -0.17
N ASP A 152 8.06 5.21 -0.16
CA ASP A 152 8.58 4.07 -0.93
C ASP A 152 8.50 4.26 -2.44
N ASN A 153 7.76 5.23 -2.95
CA ASN A 153 7.76 5.60 -4.35
C ASN A 153 9.15 6.07 -4.82
N LEU A 154 9.99 6.56 -3.91
CA LEU A 154 11.40 6.85 -4.18
C LEU A 154 12.22 5.62 -4.60
N LEU A 155 11.72 4.41 -4.32
CA LEU A 155 12.35 3.16 -4.73
C LEU A 155 11.82 2.61 -6.06
N THR A 156 10.76 3.23 -6.62
CA THR A 156 10.03 2.65 -7.76
C THR A 156 9.59 3.68 -8.79
N THR A 157 8.55 4.46 -8.49
CA THR A 157 7.87 5.33 -9.46
C THR A 157 8.47 6.73 -9.56
N THR A 158 9.12 7.20 -8.51
CA THR A 158 9.72 8.54 -8.43
C THR A 158 11.14 8.50 -7.85
N PRO A 159 12.07 7.72 -8.43
CA PRO A 159 13.44 7.65 -7.93
C PRO A 159 14.18 8.97 -8.13
N VAL A 160 15.23 9.18 -7.33
CA VAL A 160 16.17 10.29 -7.52
C VAL A 160 17.21 9.89 -8.56
N VAL A 161 17.11 10.43 -9.76
CA VAL A 161 17.98 10.08 -10.89
C VAL A 161 18.95 11.22 -11.18
N HIS A 162 20.28 10.95 -11.15
CA HIS A 162 21.33 11.96 -11.35
C HIS A 162 21.18 13.22 -10.47
N GLY A 163 20.73 13.05 -9.22
CA GLY A 163 20.47 14.15 -8.30
C GLY A 163 19.21 14.96 -8.60
N ALA A 164 18.32 14.48 -9.47
CA ALA A 164 17.03 15.09 -9.76
C ALA A 164 15.88 14.23 -9.25
N PHE A 165 14.93 14.89 -8.57
CA PHE A 165 13.64 14.32 -8.17
C PHE A 165 12.54 14.93 -9.05
N HIS A 166 11.83 14.11 -9.81
CA HIS A 166 10.79 14.57 -10.73
C HIS A 166 9.44 14.65 -10.03
N TRP A 167 8.77 15.81 -10.12
CA TRP A 167 7.48 16.07 -9.51
C TRP A 167 6.50 16.62 -10.55
N PHE A 168 5.41 15.89 -10.81
CA PHE A 168 4.49 16.18 -11.91
C PHE A 168 3.21 16.91 -11.48
N MET A 169 3.17 17.43 -10.27
CA MET A 169 1.99 18.08 -9.68
C MET A 169 2.18 19.58 -9.44
N GLY A 170 3.13 20.21 -10.16
CA GLY A 170 3.42 21.64 -10.00
C GLY A 170 3.92 21.97 -8.59
N ASP A 171 3.33 23.01 -7.98
CA ASP A 171 3.64 23.44 -6.62
C ASP A 171 2.76 22.77 -5.55
N LYS A 172 1.89 21.84 -5.95
CA LYS A 172 0.93 21.22 -5.06
C LYS A 172 1.59 20.33 -4.02
N ARG A 173 1.04 20.41 -2.80
CA ARG A 173 1.42 19.57 -1.68
C ARG A 173 0.55 18.32 -1.63
N VAL A 174 1.15 17.22 -1.23
CA VAL A 174 0.44 15.96 -0.95
C VAL A 174 0.87 15.44 0.42
N GLY A 175 0.04 14.60 1.00
CA GLY A 175 0.39 13.90 2.21
C GLY A 175 1.38 12.76 1.93
N TRP A 176 2.36 12.53 2.78
CA TRP A 176 3.36 11.47 2.68
C TRP A 176 3.19 10.46 3.81
N ILE A 177 3.47 9.19 3.53
CA ILE A 177 3.40 8.10 4.51
C ILE A 177 4.48 7.04 4.23
N ALA A 178 5.14 6.57 5.26
CA ALA A 178 6.04 5.42 5.19
C ALA A 178 5.22 4.11 5.17
N SER A 179 5.60 3.15 4.34
CA SER A 179 4.98 1.81 4.36
C SER A 179 5.19 1.09 5.70
N ASP A 180 6.25 1.40 6.43
CA ASP A 180 6.51 0.90 7.79
C ASP A 180 5.41 1.34 8.78
N ASP A 181 5.00 2.61 8.73
CA ASP A 181 3.95 3.15 9.60
C ASP A 181 2.58 2.58 9.22
N LEU A 182 2.28 2.51 7.93
CA LEU A 182 1.08 1.83 7.43
C LEU A 182 1.02 0.38 7.94
N ALA A 183 2.13 -0.35 7.82
CA ALA A 183 2.19 -1.74 8.23
C ALA A 183 2.01 -1.91 9.74
N ALA A 184 2.64 -1.06 10.54
CA ALA A 184 2.49 -1.08 12.00
C ALA A 184 1.05 -0.77 12.44
N VAL A 185 0.40 0.23 11.81
CA VAL A 185 -1.01 0.55 12.05
C VAL A 185 -1.91 -0.61 11.65
N SER A 186 -1.71 -1.18 10.46
CA SER A 186 -2.51 -2.33 9.99
C SER A 186 -2.34 -3.55 10.89
N ALA A 187 -1.12 -3.84 11.33
CA ALA A 187 -0.82 -4.93 12.26
C ALA A 187 -1.49 -4.71 13.63
N ARG A 188 -1.48 -3.48 14.13
CA ARG A 188 -2.16 -3.11 15.39
C ARG A 188 -3.66 -3.35 15.29
N ILE A 189 -4.31 -2.88 14.23
CA ILE A 189 -5.73 -3.08 13.95
C ILE A 189 -6.07 -4.58 13.84
N LEU A 190 -5.25 -5.33 13.09
CA LEU A 190 -5.41 -6.77 12.92
C LEU A 190 -5.23 -7.53 14.23
N ALA A 191 -4.25 -7.17 15.06
CA ALA A 191 -3.97 -7.84 16.33
C ALA A 191 -5.04 -7.55 17.39
N GLU A 192 -5.52 -6.30 17.49
CA GLU A 192 -6.55 -5.91 18.46
C GLU A 192 -7.96 -6.36 18.04
N GLY A 193 -8.25 -6.37 16.73
CA GLY A 193 -9.45 -6.96 16.17
C GLY A 193 -10.70 -6.09 16.15
N PRO A 194 -11.82 -6.70 15.77
CA PRO A 194 -13.06 -5.96 15.50
C PRO A 194 -13.68 -5.31 16.73
N GLU A 195 -13.40 -5.80 17.91
CA GLU A 195 -13.94 -5.26 19.17
C GLU A 195 -13.55 -3.80 19.37
N LYS A 196 -12.37 -3.42 18.89
CA LYS A 196 -11.86 -2.04 18.95
C LYS A 196 -11.98 -1.29 17.65
N HIS A 197 -11.95 -2.00 16.52
CA HIS A 197 -11.68 -1.38 15.23
C HIS A 197 -12.79 -1.54 14.18
N ALA A 198 -13.87 -2.30 14.48
CA ALA A 198 -14.96 -2.48 13.51
C ALA A 198 -15.59 -1.14 13.08
N SER A 199 -15.91 -1.04 11.79
CA SER A 199 -16.55 0.11 11.15
C SER A 199 -15.74 1.41 11.26
N LYS A 200 -14.39 1.30 11.29
CA LYS A 200 -13.50 2.47 11.36
C LYS A 200 -12.68 2.63 10.09
N GLN A 201 -12.42 3.89 9.78
CA GLN A 201 -11.55 4.33 8.70
C GLN A 201 -10.33 5.03 9.31
N TYR A 202 -9.15 4.70 8.81
CA TYR A 202 -7.86 5.21 9.30
C TYR A 202 -7.10 5.89 8.18
N TRP A 203 -7.02 7.21 8.27
CA TRP A 203 -6.35 8.06 7.30
C TRP A 203 -4.88 8.21 7.67
N LEU A 204 -3.98 7.93 6.73
CA LEU A 204 -2.53 7.90 6.96
C LEU A 204 -1.81 8.87 6.04
N SER A 205 -1.41 9.99 6.62
CA SER A 205 -0.61 11.05 6.02
C SER A 205 0.16 11.74 7.13
N THR A 206 1.47 11.62 7.16
CA THR A 206 2.29 12.05 8.31
C THR A 206 2.99 13.38 8.10
N GLU A 207 3.28 13.72 6.86
CA GLU A 207 3.81 15.01 6.44
C GLU A 207 3.10 15.51 5.19
N VAL A 208 3.09 16.83 4.98
CA VAL A 208 2.49 17.45 3.80
C VAL A 208 3.55 18.28 3.09
N LEU A 209 4.07 17.75 1.97
CA LEU A 209 5.18 18.32 1.23
C LEU A 209 4.85 18.43 -0.26
N ASN A 210 5.34 19.49 -0.91
CA ASN A 210 5.44 19.54 -2.36
C ASN A 210 6.79 18.95 -2.83
N GLY A 211 7.01 18.91 -4.14
CA GLY A 211 8.24 18.32 -4.69
C GLY A 211 9.52 19.03 -4.27
N VAL A 212 9.50 20.36 -4.14
CA VAL A 212 10.67 21.15 -3.73
C VAL A 212 11.01 20.89 -2.26
N GLU A 213 10.00 20.87 -1.41
CA GLU A 213 10.16 20.57 0.02
C GLU A 213 10.66 19.12 0.20
N ALA A 214 10.06 18.17 -0.53
CA ALA A 214 10.50 16.78 -0.50
C ALA A 214 11.95 16.62 -0.97
N ALA A 215 12.35 17.28 -2.05
CA ALA A 215 13.75 17.27 -2.53
C ALA A 215 14.72 17.81 -1.47
N ALA A 216 14.35 18.85 -0.72
CA ALA A 216 15.16 19.38 0.36
C ALA A 216 15.33 18.37 1.50
N GLU A 217 14.27 17.66 1.90
CA GLU A 217 14.33 16.61 2.91
C GLU A 217 15.21 15.43 2.46
N ILE A 218 15.06 15.01 1.19
CA ILE A 218 15.87 13.94 0.59
C ILE A 218 17.35 14.35 0.53
N ALA A 219 17.65 15.59 0.10
CA ALA A 219 19.02 16.12 0.02
C ALA A 219 19.73 16.11 1.39
N GLN A 220 19.02 16.55 2.44
CA GLN A 220 19.54 16.54 3.80
C GLN A 220 19.80 15.12 4.31
N ALA A 221 18.88 14.17 4.04
CA ALA A 221 19.03 12.79 4.46
C ALA A 221 20.19 12.07 3.76
N LEU A 222 20.38 12.32 2.46
CA LEU A 222 21.44 11.71 1.65
C LEU A 222 22.79 12.45 1.76
N GLN A 223 22.81 13.65 2.37
CA GLN A 223 23.97 14.55 2.39
C GLN A 223 24.52 14.82 0.97
N GLN A 224 23.62 14.95 0.01
CA GLN A 224 23.93 15.19 -1.40
C GLN A 224 22.98 16.24 -1.96
N LYS A 225 23.40 16.93 -3.03
CA LYS A 225 22.51 17.85 -3.75
C LYS A 225 21.42 17.05 -4.45
N VAL A 226 20.16 17.37 -4.14
CA VAL A 226 18.98 16.84 -4.84
C VAL A 226 18.13 18.04 -5.24
N GLU A 227 17.85 18.16 -6.53
CA GLU A 227 17.01 19.21 -7.09
C GLU A 227 15.63 18.64 -7.46
N CYS A 228 14.58 19.42 -7.28
CA CYS A 228 13.26 19.05 -7.78
C CYS A 228 13.06 19.59 -9.19
N ALA A 229 12.85 18.70 -10.14
CA ALA A 229 12.35 19.05 -11.47
C ALA A 229 10.83 19.14 -11.42
N VAL A 230 10.31 20.34 -11.17
CA VAL A 230 8.86 20.60 -11.13
C VAL A 230 8.29 20.59 -12.55
N MET A 231 7.32 19.75 -12.80
CA MET A 231 6.71 19.50 -14.11
C MET A 231 5.18 19.52 -14.00
N THR A 232 4.51 19.53 -15.15
CA THR A 232 3.06 19.35 -15.25
C THR A 232 2.71 17.89 -15.57
N PRO A 233 1.47 17.45 -15.36
CA PRO A 233 1.03 16.11 -15.76
C PRO A 233 1.18 15.84 -17.27
N ASP A 234 1.10 16.86 -18.11
CA ASP A 234 1.29 16.70 -19.55
C ASP A 234 2.75 16.37 -19.92
N HIS A 235 3.72 16.83 -19.14
CA HIS A 235 5.12 16.37 -19.28
C HIS A 235 5.24 14.88 -18.93
N LEU A 236 4.54 14.39 -17.91
CA LEU A 236 4.51 12.94 -17.60
C LEU A 236 3.94 12.14 -18.77
N VAL A 237 2.84 12.60 -19.36
CA VAL A 237 2.24 11.97 -20.56
C VAL A 237 3.25 11.93 -21.73
N ALA A 238 3.94 13.03 -22.01
CA ALA A 238 4.96 13.08 -23.04
C ALA A 238 6.14 12.14 -22.78
N LEU A 239 6.61 12.04 -21.52
CA LEU A 239 7.69 11.12 -21.13
C LEU A 239 7.28 9.65 -21.26
N LEU A 240 6.05 9.31 -20.88
CA LEU A 240 5.50 7.96 -21.06
C LEU A 240 5.35 7.61 -22.55
N ALA A 241 4.82 8.52 -23.36
CA ALA A 241 4.62 8.32 -24.80
C ALA A 241 5.94 8.18 -25.58
N SER A 242 6.99 8.89 -25.16
CA SER A 242 8.32 8.77 -25.77
C SER A 242 9.12 7.56 -25.29
N GLY A 243 8.63 6.84 -24.27
CA GLY A 243 9.37 5.76 -23.62
C GLY A 243 10.52 6.21 -22.71
N ALA A 244 10.68 7.51 -22.49
CA ALA A 244 11.71 8.04 -21.58
C ALA A 244 11.46 7.68 -20.10
N VAL A 245 10.20 7.46 -19.75
CA VAL A 245 9.76 6.88 -18.48
C VAL A 245 8.93 5.65 -18.78
N GLN A 246 9.19 4.56 -18.07
CA GLN A 246 8.40 3.34 -18.17
C GLN A 246 7.64 3.13 -16.85
N PRO A 247 6.35 2.76 -16.89
CA PRO A 247 5.68 2.28 -15.69
C PRO A 247 6.42 1.06 -15.14
N PRO A 248 6.44 0.86 -13.82
CA PRO A 248 6.96 -0.38 -13.26
C PRO A 248 6.28 -1.61 -13.88
N PRO A 249 7.00 -2.71 -14.11
CA PRO A 249 6.51 -3.86 -14.90
C PRO A 249 5.31 -4.59 -14.28
N ASN A 250 5.01 -4.34 -13.02
CA ASN A 250 3.87 -4.88 -12.29
C ASN A 250 2.64 -3.95 -12.28
N ILE A 251 2.70 -2.82 -12.98
CA ILE A 251 1.59 -1.85 -13.11
C ILE A 251 0.94 -2.04 -14.48
N GLU A 252 -0.35 -2.34 -14.47
CA GLU A 252 -1.15 -2.45 -15.68
C GLU A 252 -1.36 -1.07 -16.36
N ALA A 253 -1.54 -1.07 -17.68
CA ALA A 253 -1.68 0.16 -18.48
C ALA A 253 -2.85 1.05 -18.01
N HIS A 254 -4.00 0.46 -17.69
CA HIS A 254 -5.16 1.21 -17.16
C HIS A 254 -4.86 1.84 -15.80
N TYR A 255 -4.13 1.14 -14.95
CA TYR A 255 -3.69 1.69 -13.67
C TYR A 255 -2.67 2.82 -13.87
N ALA A 256 -1.73 2.66 -14.81
CA ALA A 256 -0.77 3.72 -15.14
C ALA A 256 -1.47 4.99 -15.66
N ALA A 257 -2.52 4.84 -16.50
CA ALA A 257 -3.34 5.96 -16.95
C ALA A 257 -4.07 6.66 -15.80
N SER A 258 -4.55 5.90 -14.82
CA SER A 258 -5.16 6.44 -13.60
C SER A 258 -4.17 7.24 -12.75
N MET A 259 -2.91 6.82 -12.67
CA MET A 259 -1.87 7.61 -11.99
C MET A 259 -1.65 8.99 -12.63
N VAL A 260 -1.72 9.08 -13.95
CA VAL A 260 -1.67 10.38 -14.67
C VAL A 260 -2.89 11.24 -14.32
N GLU A 261 -4.08 10.64 -14.29
CA GLU A 261 -5.31 11.37 -13.92
C GLU A 261 -5.26 11.87 -12.47
N TRP A 262 -4.75 11.06 -11.55
CA TRP A 262 -4.50 11.51 -10.18
C TRP A 262 -3.53 12.70 -10.13
N ALA A 263 -2.44 12.67 -10.90
CA ALA A 263 -1.52 13.79 -10.99
C ALA A 263 -2.21 15.06 -11.53
N ARG A 264 -3.11 14.93 -12.52
CA ARG A 264 -3.91 16.06 -13.05
C ARG A 264 -4.85 16.61 -12.00
N GLN A 265 -5.58 15.76 -11.29
CA GLN A 265 -6.51 16.18 -10.24
C GLN A 265 -5.79 16.83 -9.07
N THR A 266 -4.57 16.40 -8.77
CA THR A 266 -3.72 17.07 -7.78
C THR A 266 -3.28 18.44 -8.31
N TYR A 267 -2.77 18.50 -9.54
CA TYR A 267 -2.27 19.72 -10.16
C TYR A 267 -3.34 20.82 -10.27
N ASP A 268 -4.57 20.48 -10.63
CA ASP A 268 -5.67 21.44 -10.79
C ASP A 268 -6.44 21.76 -9.49
N GLY A 269 -6.03 21.17 -8.35
CA GLY A 269 -6.58 21.46 -7.02
C GLY A 269 -7.78 20.61 -6.60
N ARG A 270 -8.27 19.70 -7.45
CA ARG A 270 -9.36 18.78 -7.05
C ARG A 270 -8.99 17.88 -5.88
N MET A 271 -7.68 17.65 -5.64
CA MET A 271 -7.14 16.87 -4.54
C MET A 271 -6.64 17.70 -3.34
N ASP A 272 -6.85 19.01 -3.32
CA ASP A 272 -6.35 19.87 -2.23
C ASP A 272 -6.88 19.47 -0.84
N PHE A 273 -8.02 18.80 -0.75
CA PHE A 273 -8.57 18.23 0.48
C PHE A 273 -7.66 17.18 1.13
N ALA A 274 -6.82 16.52 0.35
CA ALA A 274 -5.92 15.45 0.79
C ALA A 274 -4.54 15.96 1.22
N ALA A 275 -4.25 17.27 1.07
CA ALA A 275 -3.04 17.91 1.56
C ALA A 275 -3.12 18.16 3.07
N VAL A 276 -3.27 17.11 3.86
CA VAL A 276 -3.47 17.16 5.32
C VAL A 276 -2.62 16.10 6.01
N ALA A 277 -1.99 16.43 7.14
CA ALA A 277 -1.38 15.48 8.04
C ALA A 277 -2.42 14.94 9.04
N THR A 278 -2.27 13.67 9.43
CA THR A 278 -3.17 12.99 10.37
C THR A 278 -2.38 12.49 11.58
N THR A 279 -3.06 12.33 12.71
CA THR A 279 -2.49 11.82 13.97
C THR A 279 -2.63 10.31 14.13
N THR A 280 -3.17 9.61 13.13
CA THR A 280 -3.50 8.17 13.22
C THR A 280 -2.34 7.29 13.71
N VAL A 281 -1.11 7.57 13.27
CA VAL A 281 0.07 6.81 13.71
C VAL A 281 0.34 7.05 15.20
N GLU A 282 0.29 8.30 15.65
CA GLU A 282 0.48 8.66 17.06
C GLU A 282 -0.62 8.06 17.94
N ASP A 283 -1.87 8.20 17.51
CA ASP A 283 -3.06 7.75 18.27
C ASP A 283 -3.08 6.23 18.46
N LEU A 284 -2.68 5.47 17.45
CA LEU A 284 -2.72 4.01 17.50
C LEU A 284 -1.43 3.39 18.05
N LEU A 285 -0.28 3.99 17.75
CA LEU A 285 1.02 3.38 18.06
C LEU A 285 1.72 4.04 19.25
N GLY A 286 1.24 5.22 19.72
CA GLY A 286 1.84 5.95 20.84
C GLY A 286 3.26 6.47 20.56
N ARG A 287 3.62 6.64 19.28
CA ARG A 287 4.91 7.15 18.83
C ARG A 287 4.77 8.11 17.67
N GLN A 288 5.78 8.95 17.50
CA GLN A 288 5.86 9.79 16.31
C GLN A 288 5.99 8.97 15.02
N PRO A 289 5.34 9.40 13.92
CA PRO A 289 5.50 8.79 12.61
C PRO A 289 6.90 9.04 12.04
N LEU A 290 7.26 8.26 11.02
CA LEU A 290 8.48 8.53 10.26
C LEU A 290 8.29 9.78 9.39
N THR A 291 9.24 10.71 9.48
CA THR A 291 9.37 11.81 8.51
C THR A 291 10.03 11.31 7.24
N LEU A 292 9.84 12.02 6.12
CA LEU A 292 10.50 11.70 4.85
C LEU A 292 12.02 11.66 5.02
N ARG A 293 12.60 12.65 5.73
CA ARG A 293 14.04 12.68 6.04
C ARG A 293 14.49 11.46 6.81
N ALA A 294 13.79 11.10 7.87
CA ALA A 294 14.14 9.93 8.70
C ALA A 294 14.01 8.62 7.91
N TRP A 295 12.98 8.51 7.08
CA TRP A 295 12.77 7.35 6.22
C TRP A 295 13.88 7.23 5.17
N VAL A 296 14.22 8.31 4.46
CA VAL A 296 15.31 8.33 3.47
C VAL A 296 16.66 8.02 4.11
N ALA A 297 16.97 8.60 5.29
CA ALA A 297 18.22 8.30 6.00
C ALA A 297 18.34 6.79 6.33
N ARG A 298 17.24 6.16 6.75
CA ARG A 298 17.17 4.72 7.03
C ARG A 298 17.34 3.86 5.79
N HIS A 299 16.85 4.32 4.63
CA HIS A 299 16.83 3.59 3.35
C HIS A 299 17.79 4.16 2.31
N SER A 300 18.79 4.93 2.72
CA SER A 300 19.68 5.68 1.84
C SER A 300 20.33 4.84 0.74
N THR A 301 20.86 3.68 1.07
CA THR A 301 21.42 2.73 0.10
C THR A 301 20.39 2.33 -0.97
N ALA A 302 19.19 1.92 -0.56
CA ALA A 302 18.14 1.50 -1.48
C ALA A 302 17.65 2.65 -2.37
N VAL A 303 17.55 3.88 -1.84
CA VAL A 303 17.18 5.07 -2.61
C VAL A 303 18.22 5.38 -3.69
N LEU A 304 19.52 5.29 -3.36
CA LEU A 304 20.61 5.51 -4.32
C LEU A 304 20.67 4.40 -5.38
N GLU A 305 20.49 3.14 -4.99
CA GLU A 305 20.43 2.01 -5.91
C GLU A 305 19.26 2.12 -6.88
N ALA A 306 18.07 2.50 -6.42
CA ALA A 306 16.90 2.72 -7.26
C ALA A 306 17.15 3.81 -8.31
N GLY A 307 17.79 4.90 -7.92
CA GLY A 307 18.21 5.97 -8.83
C GLY A 307 19.20 5.50 -9.89
N ALA A 308 20.20 4.72 -9.49
CA ALA A 308 21.19 4.15 -10.41
C ALA A 308 20.57 3.16 -11.41
N GLN A 309 19.64 2.30 -10.97
CA GLN A 309 18.91 1.36 -11.82
C GLN A 309 18.04 2.11 -12.85
N ALA A 310 17.31 3.14 -12.44
CA ALA A 310 16.51 3.97 -13.33
C ALA A 310 17.38 4.68 -14.38
N ALA A 311 18.54 5.20 -14.00
CA ALA A 311 19.51 5.83 -14.92
C ALA A 311 20.10 4.83 -15.94
N GLY A 312 20.35 3.59 -15.53
CA GLY A 312 20.87 2.52 -16.40
C GLY A 312 19.85 2.02 -17.43
N GLY A 313 18.57 1.94 -17.04
CA GLY A 313 17.48 1.54 -17.92
C GLY A 313 17.25 2.51 -19.09
N THR A 314 17.50 3.80 -18.88
CA THR A 314 17.36 4.86 -19.90
C THR A 314 18.42 4.75 -21.02
N ARG A 315 19.62 4.19 -20.73
CA ARG A 315 20.71 4.04 -21.72
C ARG A 315 20.50 2.87 -22.70
N ALA A 316 19.77 1.82 -22.31
CA ALA A 316 19.53 0.66 -23.17
C ALA A 316 18.52 0.91 -24.29
N SER A 317 17.67 1.95 -24.17
CA SER A 317 16.63 2.30 -25.15
C SER A 317 17.13 3.24 -26.25
N THR A 318 18.29 3.91 -26.11
CA THR A 318 18.81 4.87 -27.09
C THR A 318 19.78 4.26 -28.13
N THR A 319 19.97 2.95 -28.11
CA THR A 319 20.91 2.25 -29.01
C THR A 319 20.20 1.10 -29.77
N ARG A 320 19.06 1.39 -30.40
CA ARG A 320 18.51 0.54 -31.49
C ARG A 320 17.81 1.39 -32.55
#